data_71801f0dcf15e7ffcd22eb587122f420
#
_entry.id   71801f0dcf15e7ffcd22eb587122f420
#
_cell.length_a   1.000
_cell.length_b   1.000
_cell.length_c   1.000
_cell.angle_alpha   90.00
_cell.angle_beta   90.00
_cell.angle_gamma   90.00
#
_symmetry.space_group_name_H-M   'P 1'
#
loop_
_entity.id
_entity.type
_entity.pdbx_description
1 polymer ?
#
loop_
_entity_poly.entity_id
_entity_poly.type
_entity_poly.pdbx_seq_one_letter_code
_entity_poly.pdbx_strand_id
1 'polypeptide(L)'
;MTVIYEDNHIIVINKTASEIVQGDKTGDTPLSETVKQYIKEKYAKPGNVFIGVTHRLDRPVSGLVILAKTSKALSRLNEMFKNSEVKKTYWAIVKEIPKEPEGELVHFLVRNEKQNKSYAYEKEVPGSKKAILYYRLIGRSQNYYLLEVDLKTGRHHQIRCQLAKMGCPIKGCLLYTSPSPRD
;
A
#
# COMPACT_ATOMS: atom_id res chain seq x y z
N MET A 1 -4.51 -3.29 17.80
CA MET A 1 -5.36 -2.76 16.72
C MET A 1 -5.96 -1.42 17.13
N THR A 2 -5.83 -0.38 16.33
CA THR A 2 -6.38 0.96 16.62
C THR A 2 -7.46 1.30 15.59
N VAL A 3 -8.71 1.41 16.06
CA VAL A 3 -9.85 1.82 15.22
C VAL A 3 -9.86 3.35 15.13
N ILE A 4 -9.81 3.88 13.91
CA ILE A 4 -9.83 5.33 13.64
C ILE A 4 -11.24 5.83 13.36
N TYR A 5 -12.03 5.01 12.66
CA TYR A 5 -13.42 5.31 12.34
C TYR A 5 -14.22 4.01 12.21
N GLU A 6 -15.47 4.05 12.62
CA GLU A 6 -16.40 2.93 12.45
C GLU A 6 -17.84 3.45 12.33
N ASP A 7 -18.55 2.91 11.35
CA ASP A 7 -20.01 3.06 11.21
C ASP A 7 -20.68 1.71 10.91
N ASN A 8 -21.90 1.71 10.41
CA ASN A 8 -22.64 0.50 10.07
C ASN A 8 -22.10 -0.21 8.82
N HIS A 9 -21.30 0.44 7.99
CA HIS A 9 -20.90 -0.01 6.67
C HIS A 9 -19.41 -0.28 6.54
N ILE A 10 -18.58 0.53 7.21
CA ILE A 10 -17.12 0.46 7.10
C ILE A 10 -16.45 0.54 8.49
N ILE A 11 -15.22 0.07 8.54
CA ILE A 11 -14.31 0.29 9.66
C ILE A 11 -12.93 0.67 9.09
N VAL A 12 -12.32 1.70 9.67
CA VAL A 12 -10.99 2.19 9.32
C VAL A 12 -10.03 1.89 10.46
N ILE A 13 -8.97 1.17 10.15
CA ILE A 13 -7.96 0.73 11.10
C ILE A 13 -6.63 1.41 10.78
N ASN A 14 -5.93 1.87 11.81
CA ASN A 14 -4.52 2.20 11.69
C ASN A 14 -3.70 0.91 11.86
N LYS A 15 -3.28 0.36 10.72
CA LYS A 15 -2.42 -0.83 10.68
C LYS A 15 -1.00 -0.46 11.10
N THR A 16 -0.42 -1.24 11.99
CA THR A 16 1.01 -1.11 12.33
C THR A 16 1.90 -1.89 11.36
N ALA A 17 3.20 -1.60 11.36
CA ALA A 17 4.18 -2.43 10.66
C ALA A 17 4.13 -3.87 11.22
N SER A 18 4.46 -4.85 10.39
CA SER A 18 4.43 -6.29 10.65
C SER A 18 3.06 -6.97 10.62
N GLU A 19 1.95 -6.25 10.76
CA GLU A 19 0.61 -6.82 10.55
C GLU A 19 0.34 -7.09 9.07
N ILE A 20 -0.41 -8.15 8.78
CA ILE A 20 -0.93 -8.46 7.44
C ILE A 20 -2.41 -8.14 7.37
N VAL A 21 -2.87 -7.60 6.26
CA VAL A 21 -4.30 -7.24 6.09
C VAL A 21 -5.16 -8.47 5.82
N GLN A 22 -4.65 -9.39 5.02
CA GLN A 22 -5.30 -10.62 4.58
C GLN A 22 -4.35 -11.79 4.75
N GLY A 23 -4.88 -12.99 4.98
CA GLY A 23 -4.08 -14.20 5.13
C GLY A 23 -3.09 -14.44 3.99
N ASP A 24 -1.88 -14.84 4.35
CA ASP A 24 -0.81 -15.20 3.44
C ASP A 24 -0.20 -16.57 3.83
N LYS A 25 0.93 -16.93 3.23
CA LYS A 25 1.62 -18.20 3.46
C LYS A 25 2.33 -18.28 4.83
N THR A 26 2.38 -17.20 5.59
CA THR A 26 3.10 -17.17 6.88
C THR A 26 2.31 -17.81 8.02
N GLY A 27 0.97 -17.91 7.87
CA GLY A 27 0.10 -18.44 8.92
C GLY A 27 -0.23 -17.43 10.03
N ASP A 28 0.25 -16.19 9.93
CA ASP A 28 -0.09 -15.15 10.91
C ASP A 28 -1.57 -14.77 10.80
N THR A 29 -2.17 -14.43 11.94
CA THR A 29 -3.56 -13.96 11.98
C THR A 29 -3.69 -12.62 11.27
N PRO A 30 -4.47 -12.53 10.19
CA PRO A 30 -4.62 -11.30 9.45
C PRO A 30 -5.53 -10.29 10.19
N LEU A 31 -5.31 -9.02 9.90
CA LEU A 31 -6.09 -7.91 10.46
C LEU A 31 -7.59 -8.08 10.20
N SER A 32 -7.97 -8.64 9.05
CA SER A 32 -9.38 -8.95 8.75
C SER A 32 -10.03 -9.90 9.77
N GLU A 33 -9.31 -10.91 10.26
CA GLU A 33 -9.81 -11.83 11.29
C GLU A 33 -9.86 -11.16 12.67
N THR A 34 -8.83 -10.38 13.01
CA THR A 34 -8.82 -9.57 14.24
C THR A 34 -10.01 -8.61 14.29
N VAL A 35 -10.35 -7.99 13.16
CA VAL A 35 -11.52 -7.08 13.07
C VAL A 35 -12.83 -7.85 13.16
N LYS A 36 -12.95 -9.04 12.58
CA LYS A 36 -14.13 -9.89 12.76
C LYS A 36 -14.38 -10.20 14.24
N GLN A 37 -13.33 -10.59 14.95
CA GLN A 37 -13.42 -10.89 16.38
C GLN A 37 -13.85 -9.65 17.17
N TYR A 38 -13.22 -8.50 16.92
CA TYR A 38 -13.58 -7.22 17.55
C TYR A 38 -15.06 -6.87 17.33
N ILE A 39 -15.58 -6.97 16.10
CA ILE A 39 -16.99 -6.69 15.79
C ILE A 39 -17.92 -7.70 16.48
N LYS A 40 -17.55 -8.97 16.51
CA LYS A 40 -18.31 -10.02 17.17
C LYS A 40 -18.47 -9.75 18.67
N GLU A 41 -17.40 -9.40 19.35
CA GLU A 41 -17.38 -9.10 20.78
C GLU A 41 -18.14 -7.81 21.09
N LYS A 42 -17.80 -6.71 20.38
CA LYS A 42 -18.38 -5.37 20.59
C LYS A 42 -19.90 -5.35 20.47
N TYR A 43 -20.44 -6.12 19.53
CA TYR A 43 -21.88 -6.11 19.23
C TYR A 43 -22.59 -7.40 19.65
N ALA A 44 -21.92 -8.27 20.40
CA ALA A 44 -22.45 -9.57 20.86
C ALA A 44 -23.14 -10.37 19.74
N LYS A 45 -22.54 -10.34 18.51
CA LYS A 45 -23.17 -10.94 17.34
C LYS A 45 -23.13 -12.46 17.42
N PRO A 46 -24.28 -13.15 17.29
CA PRO A 46 -24.29 -14.60 17.13
C PRO A 46 -23.77 -14.98 15.73
N GLY A 47 -22.97 -16.05 15.64
CA GLY A 47 -22.51 -16.59 14.35
C GLY A 47 -21.33 -15.84 13.73
N ASN A 48 -21.24 -15.95 12.40
CA ASN A 48 -20.11 -15.40 11.64
C ASN A 48 -20.31 -13.92 11.33
N VAL A 49 -19.21 -13.15 11.47
CA VAL A 49 -19.17 -11.73 11.12
C VAL A 49 -18.52 -11.59 9.74
N PHE A 50 -19.17 -10.84 8.87
CA PHE A 50 -18.62 -10.52 7.56
C PHE A 50 -17.66 -9.33 7.67
N ILE A 51 -16.44 -9.47 7.11
CA ILE A 51 -15.50 -8.38 6.86
C ILE A 51 -14.94 -8.55 5.45
N GLY A 52 -15.11 -7.51 4.62
CA GLY A 52 -14.62 -7.45 3.25
C GLY A 52 -13.35 -6.64 3.13
N VAL A 53 -12.33 -7.21 2.49
CA VAL A 53 -11.04 -6.52 2.22
C VAL A 53 -11.11 -5.87 0.85
N THR A 54 -10.95 -4.55 0.78
CA THR A 54 -11.01 -3.74 -0.45
C THR A 54 -9.63 -3.45 -1.02
N HIS A 55 -8.66 -3.22 -0.15
CA HIS A 55 -7.27 -2.92 -0.49
C HIS A 55 -6.33 -3.45 0.59
N ARG A 56 -5.04 -3.46 0.31
CA ARG A 56 -4.02 -3.95 1.23
C ARG A 56 -2.86 -2.97 1.30
N LEU A 57 -2.23 -2.93 2.47
CA LEU A 57 -0.89 -2.40 2.67
C LEU A 57 0.06 -3.60 2.84
N ASP A 58 1.29 -3.45 2.34
CA ASP A 58 2.32 -4.46 2.53
C ASP A 58 2.67 -4.62 4.01
N ARG A 59 3.16 -5.80 4.42
CA ARG A 59 3.50 -6.11 5.81
C ARG A 59 4.34 -5.02 6.52
N PRO A 60 5.45 -4.52 5.94
CA PRO A 60 6.30 -3.53 6.60
C PRO A 60 5.70 -2.11 6.61
N VAL A 61 4.58 -1.89 5.93
CA VAL A 61 3.94 -0.57 5.80
C VAL A 61 2.90 -0.38 6.89
N SER A 62 2.93 0.75 7.58
CA SER A 62 1.87 1.21 8.48
C SER A 62 0.94 2.19 7.78
N GLY A 63 -0.26 2.39 8.32
CA GLY A 63 -1.22 3.36 7.80
C GLY A 63 -2.66 2.86 7.78
N LEU A 64 -3.54 3.63 7.14
CA LEU A 64 -4.97 3.40 7.17
C LEU A 64 -5.39 2.26 6.23
N VAL A 65 -6.20 1.36 6.76
CA VAL A 65 -6.86 0.29 6.01
C VAL A 65 -8.37 0.40 6.22
N ILE A 66 -9.10 0.45 5.11
CA ILE A 66 -10.57 0.49 5.10
C ILE A 66 -11.09 -0.91 4.84
N LEU A 67 -11.94 -1.41 5.73
CA LEU A 67 -12.61 -2.71 5.60
C LEU A 67 -14.11 -2.51 5.53
N ALA A 68 -14.78 -3.31 4.73
CA ALA A 68 -16.24 -3.29 4.60
C ALA A 68 -16.88 -4.20 5.64
N LYS A 69 -17.90 -3.71 6.36
CA LYS A 69 -18.69 -4.49 7.33
C LYS A 69 -19.89 -5.20 6.69
N THR A 70 -20.20 -4.89 5.41
CA THR A 70 -21.28 -5.50 4.63
C THR A 70 -20.85 -5.80 3.21
N SER A 71 -21.48 -6.77 2.55
CA SER A 71 -21.21 -7.09 1.13
C SER A 71 -21.55 -5.92 0.21
N LYS A 72 -22.60 -5.16 0.51
CA LYS A 72 -22.99 -3.97 -0.25
C LYS A 72 -21.93 -2.87 -0.15
N ALA A 73 -21.37 -2.63 1.05
CA ALA A 73 -20.27 -1.69 1.24
C ALA A 73 -18.99 -2.17 0.52
N LEU A 74 -18.69 -3.48 0.55
CA LEU A 74 -17.57 -4.06 -0.18
C LEU A 74 -17.67 -3.78 -1.69
N SER A 75 -18.82 -4.03 -2.29
CA SER A 75 -19.03 -3.79 -3.73
C SER A 75 -18.84 -2.30 -4.09
N ARG A 76 -19.41 -1.39 -3.29
CA ARG A 76 -19.28 0.06 -3.50
C ARG A 76 -17.83 0.53 -3.35
N LEU A 77 -17.13 0.10 -2.29
CA LEU A 77 -15.73 0.46 -2.08
C LEU A 77 -14.83 -0.08 -3.22
N ASN A 78 -15.05 -1.31 -3.66
CA ASN A 78 -14.32 -1.88 -4.80
C ASN A 78 -14.52 -1.04 -6.08
N GLU A 79 -15.74 -0.57 -6.33
CA GLU A 79 -16.04 0.31 -7.45
C GLU A 79 -15.31 1.67 -7.32
N MET A 80 -15.37 2.30 -6.15
CA MET A 80 -14.65 3.56 -5.88
C MET A 80 -13.14 3.41 -6.07
N PHE A 81 -12.54 2.30 -5.59
CA PHE A 81 -11.12 2.02 -5.81
C PHE A 81 -10.79 1.79 -7.30
N LYS A 82 -11.66 1.06 -8.01
CA LYS A 82 -11.52 0.80 -9.45
C LYS A 82 -11.58 2.08 -10.27
N ASN A 83 -12.50 2.97 -9.93
CA ASN A 83 -12.71 4.25 -10.62
C ASN A 83 -11.74 5.35 -10.16
N SER A 84 -10.80 5.04 -9.26
CA SER A 84 -9.84 6.01 -8.70
C SER A 84 -10.50 7.17 -7.94
N GLU A 85 -11.69 6.96 -7.39
CA GLU A 85 -12.40 7.95 -6.58
C GLU A 85 -11.81 8.09 -5.17
N VAL A 86 -11.05 7.07 -4.72
CA VAL A 86 -10.36 7.10 -3.44
C VAL A 86 -8.98 7.72 -3.61
N LYS A 87 -8.75 8.88 -3.01
CA LYS A 87 -7.43 9.50 -2.95
C LYS A 87 -6.52 8.68 -2.03
N LYS A 88 -5.36 8.28 -2.54
CA LYS A 88 -4.37 7.45 -1.83
C LYS A 88 -3.07 8.23 -1.70
N THR A 89 -2.84 8.77 -0.50
CA THR A 89 -1.62 9.50 -0.18
C THR A 89 -0.75 8.66 0.74
N TYR A 90 0.54 8.55 0.40
CA TYR A 90 1.54 7.80 1.15
C TYR A 90 2.72 8.69 1.48
N TRP A 91 3.41 8.36 2.57
CA TRP A 91 4.71 8.93 2.89
C TRP A 91 5.80 7.89 2.69
N ALA A 92 6.86 8.29 2.02
CA ALA A 92 8.00 7.44 1.74
C ALA A 92 9.30 8.13 2.20
N ILE A 93 10.07 7.45 3.04
CA ILE A 93 11.40 7.92 3.45
C ILE A 93 12.41 7.36 2.44
N VAL A 94 13.20 8.24 1.82
CA VAL A 94 14.25 7.89 0.87
C VAL A 94 15.60 8.44 1.33
N LYS A 95 16.71 7.81 0.89
CA LYS A 95 18.06 8.28 1.20
C LYS A 95 18.54 9.34 0.22
N GLU A 96 18.23 9.14 -1.05
CA GLU A 96 18.67 10.03 -2.12
C GLU A 96 17.65 11.15 -2.34
N ILE A 97 18.14 12.36 -2.55
CA ILE A 97 17.28 13.50 -2.89
C ILE A 97 16.79 13.34 -4.34
N PRO A 98 15.49 13.50 -4.63
CA PRO A 98 15.04 13.53 -6.02
C PRO A 98 15.61 14.76 -6.75
N LYS A 99 15.85 14.60 -8.05
CA LYS A 99 16.39 15.70 -8.89
C LYS A 99 15.47 16.91 -8.90
N GLU A 100 14.16 16.66 -8.98
CA GLU A 100 13.13 17.69 -8.91
C GLU A 100 12.38 17.57 -7.58
N PRO A 101 11.96 18.66 -6.94
CA PRO A 101 11.26 18.62 -5.66
C PRO A 101 9.87 17.98 -5.74
N GLU A 102 9.27 17.95 -6.90
CA GLU A 102 7.98 17.31 -7.19
C GLU A 102 7.92 16.86 -8.65
N GLY A 103 7.06 15.91 -8.94
CA GLY A 103 6.87 15.44 -10.31
C GLY A 103 5.91 14.27 -10.43
N GLU A 104 5.55 13.97 -11.68
CA GLU A 104 4.78 12.80 -12.05
C GLU A 104 5.70 11.70 -12.56
N LEU A 105 5.53 10.48 -12.06
CA LEU A 105 6.21 9.30 -12.56
C LEU A 105 5.23 8.43 -13.33
N VAL A 106 5.51 8.25 -14.61
CA VAL A 106 4.76 7.36 -15.50
C VAL A 106 5.68 6.24 -15.94
N HIS A 107 5.36 5.01 -15.56
CA HIS A 107 6.10 3.82 -15.96
C HIS A 107 5.16 2.69 -16.36
N PHE A 108 5.71 1.65 -16.96
CA PHE A 108 5.01 0.42 -17.32
C PHE A 108 5.57 -0.72 -16.46
N LEU A 109 4.74 -1.28 -15.58
CA LEU A 109 5.17 -2.26 -14.58
C LEU A 109 4.84 -3.69 -15.02
N VAL A 110 5.85 -4.56 -14.93
CA VAL A 110 5.69 -6.01 -15.07
C VAL A 110 5.93 -6.66 -13.71
N ARG A 111 4.98 -7.49 -13.26
CA ARG A 111 5.13 -8.28 -12.04
C ARG A 111 5.83 -9.60 -12.32
N ASN A 112 6.89 -9.88 -11.58
CA ASN A 112 7.50 -11.20 -11.52
C ASN A 112 7.00 -11.90 -10.24
N GLU A 113 6.13 -12.88 -10.40
CA GLU A 113 5.52 -13.58 -9.26
C GLU A 113 6.51 -14.48 -8.52
N LYS A 114 7.46 -15.08 -9.24
CA LYS A 114 8.49 -15.96 -8.65
C LYS A 114 9.39 -15.19 -7.69
N GLN A 115 9.74 -13.96 -8.03
CA GLN A 115 10.58 -13.09 -7.22
C GLN A 115 9.78 -12.17 -6.27
N ASN A 116 8.44 -12.21 -6.35
CA ASN A 116 7.54 -11.27 -5.66
C ASN A 116 7.97 -9.80 -5.84
N LYS A 117 8.36 -9.44 -7.06
CA LYS A 117 8.95 -8.14 -7.40
C LYS A 117 8.29 -7.58 -8.66
N SER A 118 8.21 -6.24 -8.79
CA SER A 118 7.80 -5.56 -10.03
C SER A 118 8.99 -4.85 -10.64
N TYR A 119 8.99 -4.75 -11.97
CA TYR A 119 10.01 -4.03 -12.74
C TYR A 119 9.35 -2.88 -13.49
N ALA A 120 9.98 -1.70 -13.46
CA ALA A 120 9.49 -0.50 -14.12
C ALA A 120 10.25 -0.23 -15.43
N TYR A 121 9.50 -0.02 -16.50
CA TYR A 121 9.98 0.31 -17.83
C TYR A 121 9.47 1.69 -18.25
N GLU A 122 10.29 2.44 -18.99
CA GLU A 122 9.94 3.76 -19.55
C GLU A 122 8.91 3.66 -20.69
N LYS A 123 8.89 2.53 -21.37
CA LYS A 123 7.99 2.25 -22.49
C LYS A 123 7.15 1.01 -22.20
N GLU A 124 6.01 0.93 -22.86
CA GLU A 124 5.16 -0.25 -22.79
C GLU A 124 5.89 -1.49 -23.32
N VAL A 125 5.83 -2.58 -22.55
CA VAL A 125 6.37 -3.89 -22.91
C VAL A 125 5.30 -4.95 -22.71
N PRO A 126 5.40 -6.12 -23.35
CA PRO A 126 4.41 -7.19 -23.21
C PRO A 126 4.13 -7.55 -21.75
N GLY A 127 2.84 -7.61 -21.36
CA GLY A 127 2.41 -7.92 -20.02
C GLY A 127 2.55 -6.78 -19.01
N SER A 128 3.02 -5.61 -19.41
CA SER A 128 3.12 -4.45 -18.54
C SER A 128 1.77 -3.77 -18.30
N LYS A 129 1.69 -3.06 -17.18
CA LYS A 129 0.53 -2.23 -16.83
C LYS A 129 1.00 -0.82 -16.52
N LYS A 130 0.37 0.17 -17.14
CA LYS A 130 0.66 1.58 -16.86
C LYS A 130 0.46 1.90 -15.39
N ALA A 131 1.44 2.61 -14.81
CA ALA A 131 1.50 3.01 -13.41
C ALA A 131 1.85 4.49 -13.32
N ILE A 132 1.00 5.24 -12.63
CA ILE A 132 1.12 6.70 -12.49
C ILE A 132 1.06 7.04 -11.01
N LEU A 133 2.05 7.81 -10.54
CA LEU A 133 2.04 8.47 -9.25
C LEU A 133 2.57 9.89 -9.39
N TYR A 134 2.17 10.74 -8.47
CA TYR A 134 2.75 12.06 -8.25
C TYR A 134 3.51 12.05 -6.93
N TYR A 135 4.68 12.69 -6.88
CA TYR A 135 5.44 12.83 -5.64
C TYR A 135 5.81 14.28 -5.37
N ARG A 136 6.00 14.59 -4.09
CA ARG A 136 6.47 15.89 -3.62
C ARG A 136 7.40 15.71 -2.41
N LEU A 137 8.54 16.38 -2.41
CA LEU A 137 9.43 16.45 -1.27
C LEU A 137 8.82 17.37 -0.21
N ILE A 138 8.48 16.81 0.96
CA ILE A 138 7.81 17.55 2.05
C ILE A 138 8.63 17.66 3.32
N GLY A 139 9.76 16.94 3.41
CA GLY A 139 10.61 16.97 4.58
C GLY A 139 12.04 16.55 4.30
N ARG A 140 12.95 17.05 5.13
CA ARG A 140 14.39 16.76 5.05
C ARG A 140 14.96 16.58 6.45
N SER A 141 15.82 15.57 6.62
CA SER A 141 16.65 15.35 7.80
C SER A 141 18.13 15.35 7.39
N GLN A 142 19.04 15.07 8.31
CA GLN A 142 20.48 14.97 8.00
C GLN A 142 20.79 13.93 6.90
N ASN A 143 20.09 12.79 6.91
CA ASN A 143 20.44 11.63 6.08
C ASN A 143 19.29 11.13 5.22
N TYR A 144 18.10 11.72 5.32
CA TYR A 144 16.90 11.20 4.68
C TYR A 144 15.97 12.33 4.23
N TYR A 145 15.15 11.99 3.25
CA TYR A 145 14.14 12.85 2.68
C TYR A 145 12.77 12.20 2.81
N LEU A 146 11.75 12.99 3.07
CA LEU A 146 10.37 12.55 3.15
C LEU A 146 9.62 12.98 1.90
N LEU A 147 9.13 12.01 1.16
CA LEU A 147 8.28 12.23 -0.01
C LEU A 147 6.82 11.94 0.34
N GLU A 148 5.94 12.86 -0.01
CA GLU A 148 4.51 12.59 -0.12
C GLU A 148 4.22 12.05 -1.51
N VAL A 149 3.47 10.96 -1.60
CA VAL A 149 3.18 10.25 -2.85
C VAL A 149 1.68 10.08 -3.01
N ASP A 150 1.12 10.65 -4.07
CA ASP A 150 -0.27 10.46 -4.47
C ASP A 150 -0.36 9.41 -5.59
N LEU A 151 -0.99 8.28 -5.29
CA LEU A 151 -1.20 7.20 -6.27
C LEU A 151 -2.41 7.47 -7.16
N LYS A 152 -2.19 7.54 -8.48
CA LYS A 152 -3.25 7.52 -9.49
C LYS A 152 -3.65 6.09 -9.87
N THR A 153 -2.72 5.16 -9.81
CA THR A 153 -2.93 3.72 -10.03
C THR A 153 -2.47 2.92 -8.81
N GLY A 154 -2.87 1.65 -8.69
CA GLY A 154 -2.51 0.79 -7.55
C GLY A 154 -1.89 -0.54 -8.02
N ARG A 155 -0.68 -0.50 -8.60
CA ARG A 155 0.01 -1.71 -9.05
C ARG A 155 0.83 -2.33 -7.91
N HIS A 156 1.10 -3.63 -8.02
CA HIS A 156 1.94 -4.35 -7.07
C HIS A 156 3.31 -3.67 -6.91
N HIS A 157 3.71 -3.35 -5.67
CA HIS A 157 4.95 -2.65 -5.30
C HIS A 157 5.19 -1.33 -6.06
N GLN A 158 4.13 -0.65 -6.50
CA GLN A 158 4.23 0.50 -7.40
C GLN A 158 5.17 1.59 -6.87
N ILE A 159 4.94 2.10 -5.66
CA ILE A 159 5.75 3.17 -5.07
C ILE A 159 7.20 2.72 -4.95
N ARG A 160 7.44 1.52 -4.43
CA ARG A 160 8.79 0.96 -4.27
C ARG A 160 9.54 0.90 -5.60
N CYS A 161 8.88 0.38 -6.64
CA CYS A 161 9.47 0.17 -7.94
C CYS A 161 9.73 1.50 -8.67
N GLN A 162 8.77 2.43 -8.66
CA GLN A 162 8.90 3.71 -9.35
C GLN A 162 9.90 4.64 -8.68
N LEU A 163 9.91 4.73 -7.35
CA LEU A 163 10.92 5.53 -6.64
C LEU A 163 12.34 4.95 -6.81
N ALA A 164 12.49 3.64 -6.79
CA ALA A 164 13.79 3.01 -7.05
C ALA A 164 14.26 3.27 -8.50
N LYS A 165 13.34 3.22 -9.48
CA LYS A 165 13.65 3.54 -10.88
C LYS A 165 14.09 4.99 -11.06
N MET A 166 13.53 5.91 -10.29
CA MET A 166 13.93 7.33 -10.24
C MET A 166 15.29 7.55 -9.56
N GLY A 167 15.87 6.53 -8.90
CA GLY A 167 17.11 6.63 -8.13
C GLY A 167 16.93 6.98 -6.65
N CYS A 168 15.69 6.99 -6.16
CA CYS A 168 15.35 7.30 -4.76
C CYS A 168 14.67 6.08 -4.08
N PRO A 169 15.36 4.95 -3.88
CA PRO A 169 14.76 3.77 -3.27
C PRO A 169 14.32 4.06 -1.83
N ILE A 170 13.17 3.48 -1.45
CA ILE A 170 12.62 3.62 -0.10
C ILE A 170 13.58 3.00 0.92
N LYS A 171 13.85 3.71 2.01
CA LYS A 171 14.68 3.22 3.12
C LYS A 171 14.17 1.86 3.63
N GLY A 172 15.10 0.91 3.77
CA GLY A 172 14.80 -0.44 4.28
C GLY A 172 14.10 -1.36 3.27
N CYS A 173 13.87 -0.93 2.04
CA CYS A 173 13.27 -1.76 1.00
C CYS A 173 14.34 -2.57 0.24
N LEU A 174 14.78 -3.70 0.81
CA LEU A 174 15.84 -4.55 0.25
C LEU A 174 15.52 -5.12 -1.15
N LEU A 175 14.26 -5.21 -1.54
CA LEU A 175 13.87 -5.73 -2.86
C LEU A 175 14.27 -4.82 -4.02
N TYR A 176 14.45 -3.52 -3.77
CA TYR A 176 14.67 -2.50 -4.81
C TYR A 176 15.93 -1.68 -4.60
N THR A 177 16.65 -1.86 -3.51
CA THR A 177 18.00 -1.34 -3.35
C THR A 177 18.95 -2.22 -4.16
N SER A 178 19.86 -1.62 -4.93
CA SER A 178 21.03 -2.34 -5.40
C SER A 178 21.75 -2.89 -4.18
N PRO A 179 22.30 -4.14 -4.24
CA PRO A 179 23.22 -4.55 -3.22
C PRO A 179 24.32 -3.47 -3.16
N SER A 180 24.46 -2.82 -2.01
CA SER A 180 25.63 -1.99 -1.76
C SER A 180 26.84 -2.84 -2.09
N PRO A 181 27.79 -2.37 -2.88
CA PRO A 181 29.11 -2.98 -2.87
C PRO A 181 29.50 -2.99 -1.41
N ARG A 182 29.77 -4.16 -0.87
CA ARG A 182 30.07 -4.33 0.55
C ARG A 182 31.02 -3.26 1.03
N ASP A 183 30.57 -2.54 2.02
CA ASP A 183 31.48 -1.88 2.94
C ASP A 183 32.40 -2.92 3.57
#